data_8ed356eb70fc2309071891d7ee93e2d2
#
_entry.id   8ed356eb70fc2309071891d7ee93e2d2
#
_cell.length_a   1.000
_cell.length_b   1.000
_cell.length_c   1.000
_cell.angle_alpha   90.00
_cell.angle_beta   90.00
_cell.angle_gamma   90.00
#
_symmetry.space_group_name_H-M   'P 1'
#
loop_
_entity.id
_entity.type
_entity.pdbx_description
1 polymer ?
#
loop_
_entity_poly.entity_id
_entity_poly.type
_entity_poly.pdbx_seq_one_letter_code
_entity_poly.pdbx_strand_id
1 'polypeptide(L)'
;DRYDWSVLPSRNPVKWPNNAKIALWVVPVLEYFPMDTPKEPFIAPGGSSTPYPDPRVYSSLDYGNRVGAFRVFNALEKYRLKASVALNSSVAQRYPFLLNEATRCGWEVMAQGVDMAKLHHGDLNIETEHGYVQESLATLREMSGQPVTGWISPARSESMNTLDLVAAEGVKYVADWVNDD
;
A
#
# COMPACT_ATOMS: atom_id res chain seq x y z
N ASP A 1 -12.11 13.48 -15.73
CA ASP A 1 -11.17 12.42 -16.11
C ASP A 1 -9.74 12.92 -15.88
N ARG A 2 -8.87 12.08 -15.34
CA ARG A 2 -7.48 12.44 -15.05
C ARG A 2 -6.50 11.97 -16.13
N TYR A 3 -6.97 11.18 -17.10
CA TYR A 3 -6.22 10.71 -18.26
C TYR A 3 -7.17 10.45 -19.43
N ASP A 4 -6.64 10.54 -20.65
CA ASP A 4 -7.39 10.31 -21.88
C ASP A 4 -7.60 8.81 -22.13
N TRP A 5 -8.77 8.44 -22.64
CA TRP A 5 -8.99 7.07 -23.07
C TRP A 5 -8.10 6.72 -24.27
N SER A 6 -7.29 5.69 -24.11
CA SER A 6 -6.43 5.15 -25.15
C SER A 6 -7.05 3.87 -25.72
N VAL A 7 -7.38 3.88 -27.01
CA VAL A 7 -8.07 2.76 -27.68
C VAL A 7 -7.12 1.58 -27.84
N LEU A 8 -7.32 0.49 -27.10
CA LEU A 8 -6.43 -0.67 -27.07
C LEU A 8 -6.01 -1.22 -28.44
N PRO A 9 -6.91 -1.45 -29.43
CA PRO A 9 -6.53 -1.96 -30.76
C PRO A 9 -5.62 -1.04 -31.57
N SER A 10 -5.58 0.26 -31.24
CA SER A 10 -4.74 1.24 -31.95
C SER A 10 -3.44 1.58 -31.25
N ARG A 11 -3.17 0.98 -30.08
CA ARG A 11 -1.93 1.22 -29.35
C ARG A 11 -0.75 0.50 -29.99
N ASN A 12 0.41 1.15 -29.93
CA ASN A 12 1.66 0.48 -30.26
C ASN A 12 1.97 -0.59 -29.20
N PRO A 13 2.45 -1.78 -29.61
CA PRO A 13 2.88 -2.79 -28.65
C PRO A 13 3.96 -2.25 -27.69
N VAL A 14 3.80 -2.51 -26.40
CA VAL A 14 4.78 -2.12 -25.39
C VAL A 14 6.07 -2.91 -25.62
N LYS A 15 7.19 -2.20 -25.71
CA LYS A 15 8.54 -2.77 -25.83
C LYS A 15 9.24 -2.71 -24.48
N TRP A 16 9.39 -3.85 -23.85
CA TRP A 16 10.12 -3.96 -22.60
C TRP A 16 11.63 -3.89 -22.81
N PRO A 17 12.42 -3.38 -21.83
CA PRO A 17 13.87 -3.43 -21.87
C PRO A 17 14.40 -4.84 -22.13
N ASN A 18 15.57 -4.93 -22.79
CA ASN A 18 16.25 -6.20 -23.09
C ASN A 18 15.42 -7.22 -23.89
N ASN A 19 14.46 -6.76 -24.70
CA ASN A 19 13.51 -7.61 -25.45
C ASN A 19 12.72 -8.57 -24.55
N ALA A 20 12.51 -8.23 -23.28
CA ALA A 20 11.66 -9.00 -22.37
C ALA A 20 10.21 -9.05 -22.91
N LYS A 21 9.58 -10.21 -22.76
CA LYS A 21 8.19 -10.41 -23.20
C LYS A 21 7.18 -10.19 -22.07
N ILE A 22 7.66 -10.21 -20.83
CA ILE A 22 6.82 -10.08 -19.63
C ILE A 22 7.57 -9.17 -18.65
N ALA A 23 6.85 -8.23 -18.03
CA ALA A 23 7.28 -7.51 -16.84
C ALA A 23 6.55 -8.10 -15.63
N LEU A 24 7.30 -8.50 -14.62
CA LEU A 24 6.76 -9.00 -13.35
C LEU A 24 7.02 -7.96 -12.27
N TRP A 25 5.97 -7.43 -11.70
CA TRP A 25 6.02 -6.56 -10.53
C TRP A 25 5.36 -7.25 -9.34
N VAL A 26 6.13 -7.51 -8.29
CA VAL A 26 5.65 -8.20 -7.08
C VAL A 26 5.53 -7.17 -5.97
N VAL A 27 4.32 -7.04 -5.44
CA VAL A 27 4.01 -6.07 -4.37
C VAL A 27 3.44 -6.82 -3.17
N PRO A 28 4.27 -7.30 -2.24
CA PRO A 28 3.78 -7.74 -0.93
C PRO A 28 3.15 -6.56 -0.19
N VAL A 29 1.97 -6.79 0.37
CA VAL A 29 1.23 -5.77 1.12
C VAL A 29 1.24 -6.14 2.60
N LEU A 30 1.68 -5.22 3.46
CA LEU A 30 1.75 -5.38 4.90
C LEU A 30 0.81 -4.38 5.58
N GLU A 31 -0.28 -4.87 6.11
CA GLU A 31 -1.38 -4.07 6.65
C GLU A 31 -1.49 -4.21 8.16
N TYR A 32 -1.81 -3.11 8.82
CA TYR A 32 -2.14 -3.08 10.23
C TYR A 32 -3.61 -2.72 10.43
N PHE A 33 -4.33 -3.62 11.06
CA PHE A 33 -5.72 -3.43 11.46
C PHE A 33 -5.77 -3.17 12.97
N PRO A 34 -6.00 -1.92 13.43
CA PRO A 34 -6.07 -1.65 14.85
C PRO A 34 -7.29 -2.34 15.47
N MET A 35 -7.17 -2.71 16.76
CA MET A 35 -8.29 -3.32 17.48
C MET A 35 -9.38 -2.30 17.79
N ASP A 36 -9.00 -1.05 18.03
CA ASP A 36 -9.91 0.08 18.24
C ASP A 36 -10.22 0.71 16.87
N THR A 37 -11.24 0.19 16.21
CA THR A 37 -11.71 0.72 14.93
C THR A 37 -12.78 1.79 15.11
N PRO A 38 -13.00 2.67 14.10
CA PRO A 38 -14.14 3.57 14.07
C PRO A 38 -15.45 2.83 14.26
N LYS A 39 -16.48 3.51 14.81
CA LYS A 39 -17.82 2.92 15.03
C LYS A 39 -18.46 2.34 13.77
N GLU A 40 -18.11 2.88 12.63
CA GLU A 40 -18.57 2.45 11.30
C GLU A 40 -17.35 2.08 10.43
N PRO A 41 -16.74 0.90 10.65
CA PRO A 41 -15.62 0.47 9.84
C PRO A 41 -16.06 0.24 8.39
N PHE A 42 -15.18 0.57 7.44
CA PHE A 42 -15.40 0.21 6.04
C PHE A 42 -15.52 -1.32 5.90
N ILE A 43 -16.58 -1.76 5.25
CA ILE A 43 -16.82 -3.16 4.94
C ILE A 43 -16.73 -3.31 3.43
N ALA A 44 -15.76 -4.07 2.96
CA ALA A 44 -15.67 -4.38 1.54
C ALA A 44 -16.96 -5.05 1.04
N PRO A 45 -17.41 -4.78 -0.20
CA PRO A 45 -18.57 -5.43 -0.77
C PRO A 45 -18.48 -6.97 -0.64
N GLY A 46 -19.53 -7.59 -0.10
CA GLY A 46 -19.56 -9.04 0.16
C GLY A 46 -18.88 -9.50 1.45
N GLY A 47 -18.26 -8.60 2.21
CA GLY A 47 -17.70 -8.88 3.52
C GLY A 47 -18.78 -9.02 4.58
N SER A 48 -18.58 -9.92 5.56
CA SER A 48 -19.39 -9.98 6.78
C SER A 48 -18.74 -9.11 7.85
N SER A 49 -19.56 -8.30 8.54
CA SER A 49 -19.08 -7.56 9.71
C SER A 49 -19.38 -8.33 10.98
N THR A 50 -18.38 -8.43 11.85
CA THR A 50 -18.58 -8.79 13.25
C THR A 50 -18.47 -7.54 14.12
N PRO A 51 -19.19 -7.45 15.22
CA PRO A 51 -19.02 -6.33 16.15
C PRO A 51 -17.58 -6.23 16.64
N TYR A 52 -17.04 -5.02 16.68
CA TYR A 52 -15.71 -4.75 17.27
C TYR A 52 -15.81 -4.42 18.77
N PRO A 53 -14.72 -4.67 19.53
CA PRO A 53 -13.49 -5.36 19.13
C PRO A 53 -13.68 -6.88 19.01
N ASP A 54 -13.07 -7.50 17.99
CA ASP A 54 -13.05 -8.95 17.82
C ASP A 54 -11.59 -9.46 17.84
N PRO A 55 -11.09 -9.97 18.99
CA PRO A 55 -9.72 -10.45 19.11
C PRO A 55 -9.38 -11.60 18.17
N ARG A 56 -10.36 -12.41 17.76
CA ARG A 56 -10.15 -13.50 16.81
C ARG A 56 -9.85 -12.98 15.42
N VAL A 57 -10.65 -12.01 14.93
CA VAL A 57 -10.41 -11.36 13.64
C VAL A 57 -9.07 -10.63 13.67
N TYR A 58 -8.82 -9.84 14.73
CA TYR A 58 -7.54 -9.16 14.91
C TYR A 58 -6.36 -10.13 14.83
N SER A 59 -6.38 -11.24 15.56
CA SER A 59 -5.29 -12.21 15.57
C SER A 59 -5.09 -12.90 14.21
N SER A 60 -6.16 -13.10 13.45
CA SER A 60 -6.09 -13.68 12.10
C SER A 60 -5.42 -12.72 11.11
N LEU A 61 -5.73 -11.43 11.18
CA LEU A 61 -5.11 -10.39 10.35
C LEU A 61 -3.64 -10.18 10.75
N ASP A 62 -3.35 -10.10 12.06
CA ASP A 62 -2.01 -9.89 12.59
C ASP A 62 -1.05 -11.08 12.33
N TYR A 63 -1.59 -12.29 12.11
CA TYR A 63 -0.81 -13.45 11.70
C TYR A 63 0.00 -13.21 10.41
N GLY A 64 -0.55 -12.41 9.49
CA GLY A 64 0.13 -12.00 8.27
C GLY A 64 1.47 -11.33 8.56
N ASN A 65 1.49 -10.36 9.46
CA ASN A 65 2.69 -9.62 9.84
C ASN A 65 3.65 -10.49 10.70
N ARG A 66 3.13 -11.37 11.55
CA ARG A 66 3.93 -12.19 12.48
C ARG A 66 4.58 -13.40 11.85
N VAL A 67 3.93 -14.00 10.85
CA VAL A 67 4.36 -15.28 10.25
C VAL A 67 4.32 -15.23 8.72
N GLY A 68 3.22 -14.75 8.13
CA GLY A 68 3.00 -14.75 6.69
C GLY A 68 4.06 -13.97 5.92
N ALA A 69 4.41 -12.78 6.40
CA ALA A 69 5.41 -11.91 5.77
C ALA A 69 6.76 -12.64 5.58
N PHE A 70 7.24 -13.36 6.61
CA PHE A 70 8.51 -14.10 6.54
C PHE A 70 8.47 -15.22 5.49
N ARG A 71 7.35 -15.89 5.32
CA ARG A 71 7.19 -16.92 4.30
C ARG A 71 7.25 -16.34 2.90
N VAL A 72 6.62 -15.18 2.68
CA VAL A 72 6.66 -14.45 1.41
C VAL A 72 8.08 -13.95 1.14
N PHE A 73 8.73 -13.32 2.12
CA PHE A 73 10.09 -12.81 2.00
C PHE A 73 11.07 -13.93 1.62
N ASN A 74 11.04 -15.05 2.34
CA ASN A 74 11.86 -16.23 2.06
C ASN A 74 11.63 -16.78 0.65
N ALA A 75 10.37 -16.81 0.18
CA ALA A 75 10.05 -17.26 -1.16
C ALA A 75 10.64 -16.33 -2.22
N LEU A 76 10.49 -15.02 -2.07
CA LEU A 76 11.05 -14.05 -3.00
C LEU A 76 12.58 -14.08 -3.04
N GLU A 77 13.24 -14.17 -1.89
CA GLU A 77 14.69 -14.32 -1.82
C GLU A 77 15.19 -15.62 -2.48
N LYS A 78 14.50 -16.74 -2.23
CA LYS A 78 14.82 -18.03 -2.84
C LYS A 78 14.88 -17.95 -4.37
N TYR A 79 13.96 -17.20 -4.96
CA TYR A 79 13.91 -17.00 -6.41
C TYR A 79 14.63 -15.74 -6.88
N ARG A 80 15.31 -15.01 -5.99
CA ARG A 80 16.03 -13.75 -6.28
C ARG A 80 15.16 -12.69 -6.94
N LEU A 81 13.88 -12.66 -6.55
CA LEU A 81 12.92 -11.66 -7.02
C LEU A 81 13.05 -10.37 -6.21
N LYS A 82 13.01 -9.25 -6.92
CA LYS A 82 12.85 -7.94 -6.29
C LYS A 82 11.37 -7.63 -6.10
N ALA A 83 11.07 -6.82 -5.10
CA ALA A 83 9.70 -6.43 -4.77
C ALA A 83 9.62 -4.94 -4.43
N SER A 84 8.42 -4.38 -4.55
CA SER A 84 8.05 -3.11 -3.93
C SER A 84 7.12 -3.46 -2.75
N VAL A 85 7.58 -3.31 -1.51
CA VAL A 85 6.78 -3.66 -0.34
C VAL A 85 5.89 -2.48 0.03
N ALA A 86 4.59 -2.65 -0.13
CA ALA A 86 3.60 -1.68 0.31
C ALA A 86 3.26 -1.94 1.78
N LEU A 87 3.40 -0.92 2.63
CA LEU A 87 3.09 -1.10 4.05
C LEU A 87 2.48 0.16 4.68
N ASN A 88 1.61 -0.06 5.65
CA ASN A 88 1.15 1.01 6.52
C ASN A 88 2.31 1.50 7.40
N SER A 89 2.39 2.81 7.69
CA SER A 89 3.41 3.34 8.61
C SER A 89 3.31 2.73 10.02
N SER A 90 2.12 2.38 10.46
CA SER A 90 1.90 1.65 11.73
C SER A 90 2.53 0.25 11.74
N VAL A 91 2.67 -0.42 10.59
CA VAL A 91 3.42 -1.68 10.50
C VAL A 91 4.90 -1.42 10.74
N ALA A 92 5.48 -0.39 10.12
CA ALA A 92 6.88 -0.03 10.32
C ALA A 92 7.19 0.26 11.80
N GLN A 93 6.32 1.01 12.47
CA GLN A 93 6.45 1.35 13.89
C GLN A 93 6.29 0.14 14.81
N ARG A 94 5.31 -0.71 14.53
CA ARG A 94 4.97 -1.86 15.37
C ARG A 94 5.88 -3.07 15.13
N TYR A 95 6.27 -3.29 13.90
CA TYR A 95 7.08 -4.41 13.45
C TYR A 95 8.30 -3.93 12.63
N PRO A 96 9.19 -3.12 13.23
CA PRO A 96 10.32 -2.51 12.51
C PRO A 96 11.23 -3.54 11.83
N PHE A 97 11.26 -4.77 12.33
CA PHE A 97 12.01 -5.85 11.69
C PHE A 97 11.53 -6.14 10.27
N LEU A 98 10.23 -6.04 9.97
CA LEU A 98 9.69 -6.28 8.62
C LEU A 98 10.19 -5.23 7.62
N LEU A 99 10.20 -3.96 8.03
CA LEU A 99 10.75 -2.88 7.22
C LEU A 99 12.26 -3.05 7.00
N ASN A 100 13.00 -3.36 8.08
CA ASN A 100 14.44 -3.59 8.00
C ASN A 100 14.77 -4.76 7.08
N GLU A 101 13.98 -5.83 7.10
CA GLU A 101 14.19 -6.97 6.23
C GLU A 101 13.93 -6.65 4.75
N ALA A 102 12.87 -5.88 4.46
CA ALA A 102 12.61 -5.40 3.10
C ALA A 102 13.76 -4.52 2.58
N THR A 103 14.27 -3.60 3.41
CA THR A 103 15.41 -2.74 3.04
C THR A 103 16.71 -3.54 2.90
N ARG A 104 16.94 -4.54 3.75
CA ARG A 104 18.09 -5.47 3.63
C ARG A 104 18.08 -6.22 2.30
N CYS A 105 16.90 -6.65 1.84
CA CYS A 105 16.73 -7.30 0.54
C CYS A 105 16.90 -6.33 -0.64
N GLY A 106 17.07 -5.04 -0.38
CA GLY A 106 17.16 -3.99 -1.39
C GLY A 106 15.85 -3.82 -2.16
N TRP A 107 14.73 -4.03 -1.49
CA TRP A 107 13.40 -3.82 -2.06
C TRP A 107 12.95 -2.37 -1.87
N GLU A 108 12.11 -1.92 -2.77
CA GLU A 108 11.48 -0.62 -2.67
C GLU A 108 10.45 -0.61 -1.54
N VAL A 109 10.40 0.48 -0.79
CA VAL A 109 9.34 0.75 0.19
C VAL A 109 8.30 1.66 -0.47
N MET A 110 7.05 1.20 -0.52
CA MET A 110 5.89 1.93 -1.02
C MET A 110 4.94 2.21 0.13
N ALA A 111 4.42 3.43 0.22
CA ALA A 111 3.50 3.80 1.30
C ALA A 111 2.09 3.27 1.05
N GLN A 112 1.43 2.82 2.14
CA GLN A 112 0.03 2.40 2.14
C GLN A 112 -0.74 3.10 3.28
N GLY A 113 -0.63 4.42 3.38
CA GLY A 113 -1.26 5.18 4.44
C GLY A 113 -0.76 4.83 5.85
N VAL A 114 -1.52 5.24 6.86
CA VAL A 114 -1.13 5.05 8.27
C VAL A 114 -1.50 3.65 8.76
N ASP A 115 -2.77 3.27 8.68
CA ASP A 115 -3.31 1.95 9.05
C ASP A 115 -4.64 1.71 8.32
N MET A 116 -5.22 0.53 8.51
CA MET A 116 -6.45 0.12 7.81
C MET A 116 -7.75 0.66 8.44
N ALA A 117 -7.66 1.48 9.47
CA ALA A 117 -8.80 2.23 10.01
C ALA A 117 -8.82 3.70 9.54
N LYS A 118 -7.69 4.21 9.03
CA LYS A 118 -7.55 5.57 8.50
C LYS A 118 -7.65 5.55 6.98
N LEU A 119 -8.85 5.29 6.47
CA LEU A 119 -9.12 5.22 5.04
C LEU A 119 -9.27 6.63 4.44
N HIS A 120 -8.97 6.74 3.15
CA HIS A 120 -9.23 7.93 2.35
C HIS A 120 -10.60 7.79 1.68
N HIS A 121 -11.49 8.76 1.82
CA HIS A 121 -12.85 8.72 1.25
C HIS A 121 -13.44 10.12 1.09
N GLY A 122 -14.51 10.22 0.32
CA GLY A 122 -15.10 11.52 -0.07
C GLY A 122 -15.63 12.39 1.07
N ASP A 123 -15.98 11.79 2.22
CA ASP A 123 -16.48 12.52 3.38
C ASP A 123 -15.38 12.93 4.36
N LEU A 124 -14.12 12.56 4.08
CA LEU A 124 -12.99 12.92 4.93
C LEU A 124 -12.61 14.39 4.72
N ASN A 125 -12.42 15.10 5.83
CA ASN A 125 -11.90 16.47 5.77
C ASN A 125 -10.50 16.49 5.17
N ILE A 126 -10.23 17.44 4.25
CA ILE A 126 -9.01 17.50 3.47
C ILE A 126 -7.75 17.69 4.34
N GLU A 127 -7.83 18.45 5.42
CA GLU A 127 -6.71 18.65 6.34
C GLU A 127 -6.37 17.35 7.09
N THR A 128 -7.40 16.60 7.48
CA THR A 128 -7.23 15.27 8.11
C THR A 128 -6.64 14.28 7.14
N GLU A 129 -7.11 14.26 5.91
CA GLU A 129 -6.59 13.38 4.86
C GLU A 129 -5.11 13.71 4.56
N HIS A 130 -4.80 14.99 4.41
CA HIS A 130 -3.41 15.44 4.21
C HIS A 130 -2.52 15.04 5.39
N GLY A 131 -3.01 15.19 6.62
CA GLY A 131 -2.30 14.72 7.81
C GLY A 131 -1.97 13.22 7.77
N TYR A 132 -2.88 12.36 7.29
CA TYR A 132 -2.62 10.93 7.14
C TYR A 132 -1.55 10.65 6.07
N VAL A 133 -1.59 11.36 4.95
CA VAL A 133 -0.57 11.24 3.89
C VAL A 133 0.80 11.64 4.44
N GLN A 134 0.90 12.80 5.11
CA GLN A 134 2.14 13.30 5.68
C GLN A 134 2.69 12.36 6.76
N GLU A 135 1.88 11.92 7.71
CA GLU A 135 2.26 10.98 8.77
C GLU A 135 2.84 9.70 8.17
N SER A 136 2.16 9.13 7.16
CA SER A 136 2.59 7.89 6.52
C SER A 136 3.94 8.05 5.82
N LEU A 137 4.07 9.05 4.94
CA LEU A 137 5.28 9.26 4.15
C LEU A 137 6.48 9.67 5.01
N ALA A 138 6.28 10.57 5.98
CA ALA A 138 7.35 11.01 6.88
C ALA A 138 7.91 9.83 7.69
N THR A 139 7.02 9.04 8.31
CA THR A 139 7.41 7.86 9.10
C THR A 139 8.19 6.85 8.26
N LEU A 140 7.69 6.51 7.08
CA LEU A 140 8.32 5.50 6.23
C LEU A 140 9.67 5.98 5.67
N ARG A 141 9.77 7.26 5.28
CA ARG A 141 11.04 7.87 4.83
C ARG A 141 12.08 7.87 5.93
N GLU A 142 11.70 8.29 7.14
CA GLU A 142 12.60 8.31 8.30
C GLU A 142 13.10 6.90 8.65
N MET A 143 12.18 5.93 8.77
CA MET A 143 12.52 4.59 9.23
C MET A 143 13.22 3.74 8.18
N SER A 144 12.93 3.92 6.88
CA SER A 144 13.55 3.13 5.81
C SER A 144 14.82 3.74 5.24
N GLY A 145 15.01 5.05 5.40
CA GLY A 145 16.05 5.81 4.71
C GLY A 145 15.85 5.94 3.19
N GLN A 146 14.68 5.53 2.68
CA GLN A 146 14.33 5.61 1.25
C GLN A 146 13.48 6.85 0.95
N PRO A 147 13.47 7.34 -0.29
CA PRO A 147 12.65 8.50 -0.67
C PRO A 147 11.14 8.24 -0.65
N VAL A 148 10.69 6.98 -0.63
CA VAL A 148 9.30 6.52 -0.64
C VAL A 148 8.46 7.32 -1.63
N THR A 149 8.51 6.92 -2.90
CA THR A 149 7.87 7.65 -4.01
C THR A 149 6.68 6.90 -4.62
N GLY A 150 6.39 5.68 -4.16
CA GLY A 150 5.21 4.92 -4.54
C GLY A 150 4.13 4.98 -3.46
N TRP A 151 2.87 4.94 -3.89
CA TRP A 151 1.69 4.95 -3.03
C TRP A 151 0.66 3.92 -3.50
N ILE A 152 0.03 3.29 -2.54
CA ILE A 152 -1.24 2.58 -2.69
C ILE A 152 -2.12 2.98 -1.51
N SER A 153 -3.36 3.38 -1.75
CA SER A 153 -4.25 3.80 -0.68
C SER A 153 -4.71 2.62 0.17
N PRO A 154 -4.91 2.78 1.49
CA PRO A 154 -5.51 1.76 2.32
C PRO A 154 -6.83 1.28 1.72
N ALA A 155 -6.99 -0.04 1.54
CA ALA A 155 -8.13 -0.67 0.86
C ALA A 155 -8.37 -0.16 -0.59
N ARG A 156 -7.41 0.51 -1.22
CA ARG A 156 -7.53 1.24 -2.49
C ARG A 156 -8.68 2.26 -2.48
N SER A 157 -8.96 2.81 -1.30
CA SER A 157 -10.01 3.82 -1.10
C SER A 157 -9.40 5.21 -1.26
N GLU A 158 -10.05 6.05 -2.06
CA GLU A 158 -9.61 7.41 -2.35
C GLU A 158 -10.73 8.42 -2.16
N SER A 159 -10.36 9.65 -1.83
CA SER A 159 -11.17 10.84 -2.03
C SER A 159 -10.87 11.46 -3.39
N MET A 160 -11.60 12.50 -3.76
CA MET A 160 -11.28 13.30 -4.94
C MET A 160 -9.93 14.04 -4.83
N ASN A 161 -9.41 14.19 -3.61
CA ASN A 161 -8.20 14.95 -3.32
C ASN A 161 -6.96 14.08 -3.15
N THR A 162 -7.12 12.76 -2.90
CA THR A 162 -6.02 11.86 -2.54
C THR A 162 -4.83 11.97 -3.49
N LEU A 163 -5.06 11.91 -4.80
CA LEU A 163 -3.97 11.96 -5.79
C LEU A 163 -3.19 13.28 -5.75
N ASP A 164 -3.89 14.40 -5.57
CA ASP A 164 -3.25 15.71 -5.51
C ASP A 164 -2.45 15.87 -4.22
N LEU A 165 -2.97 15.34 -3.10
CA LEU A 165 -2.29 15.36 -1.80
C LEU A 165 -1.02 14.51 -1.81
N VAL A 166 -1.08 13.28 -2.32
CA VAL A 166 0.11 12.43 -2.38
C VAL A 166 1.16 12.95 -3.38
N ALA A 167 0.72 13.55 -4.50
CA ALA A 167 1.62 14.18 -5.46
C ALA A 167 2.33 15.40 -4.85
N ALA A 168 1.62 16.24 -4.08
CA ALA A 168 2.19 17.37 -3.36
C ALA A 168 3.29 16.96 -2.38
N GLU A 169 3.18 15.77 -1.79
CA GLU A 169 4.17 15.18 -0.88
C GLU A 169 5.29 14.41 -1.61
N GLY A 170 5.38 14.51 -2.94
CA GLY A 170 6.48 13.98 -3.74
C GLY A 170 6.35 12.52 -4.13
N VAL A 171 5.17 11.94 -4.04
CA VAL A 171 4.84 10.64 -4.63
C VAL A 171 4.87 10.75 -6.16
N LYS A 172 5.45 9.77 -6.84
CA LYS A 172 5.64 9.77 -8.30
C LYS A 172 4.72 8.82 -9.04
N TYR A 173 4.20 7.81 -8.35
CA TYR A 173 3.25 6.87 -8.93
C TYR A 173 2.29 6.32 -7.86
N VAL A 174 1.10 5.97 -8.29
CA VAL A 174 0.00 5.43 -7.48
C VAL A 174 -0.45 4.11 -8.09
N ALA A 175 -0.78 3.11 -7.25
CA ALA A 175 -1.15 1.77 -7.68
C ALA A 175 -2.62 1.41 -7.34
N ASP A 176 -3.49 2.41 -7.25
CA ASP A 176 -4.89 2.23 -6.87
C ASP A 176 -5.82 1.93 -8.05
N TRP A 177 -5.50 2.51 -9.21
CA TRP A 177 -6.40 2.54 -10.35
C TRP A 177 -6.12 1.39 -11.33
N VAL A 178 -7.20 0.84 -11.85
CA VAL A 178 -7.16 -0.04 -13.02
C VAL A 178 -7.28 0.83 -14.25
N ASN A 179 -6.13 1.17 -14.82
CA ASN A 179 -6.04 2.00 -16.01
C ASN A 179 -6.01 1.15 -17.28
N ASP A 180 -5.93 1.85 -18.39
CA ASP A 180 -5.61 1.27 -19.69
C ASP A 180 -4.19 0.68 -19.70
N ASP A 181 -3.97 -0.45 -20.32
CA ASP A 181 -2.65 -1.05 -20.54
C ASP A 181 -1.80 -0.27 -21.54
#